data_b22db144a5f971afacbc887fcb20cc35
#
_entry.id   b22db144a5f971afacbc887fcb20cc35
#
_cell.length_a   1.000
_cell.length_b   1.000
_cell.length_c   1.000
_cell.angle_alpha   90.00
_cell.angle_beta   90.00
_cell.angle_gamma   90.00
#
_symmetry.space_group_name_H-M   'P 1'
#
loop_
_entity.id
_entity.type
_entity.pdbx_description
1 polymer ?
#
loop_
_entity_poly.entity_id
_entity_poly.type
_entity_poly.pdbx_seq_one_letter_code
_entity_poly.pdbx_strand_id
1 'polypeptide(L)'
;MKNESQLKSSKRGVLLRLAIFMALMISAFIIPSSALADFGYTEDSTNYTIDTGANLVFKVKRSNGDISSLIYNGTDYNGYTNKNSHVETGLGQSDVTISQPSSSVIMVKVVYGTLEQYYVARKGENNIYMFTYIADDSVTVTRYIVRLKPSLFPVLNTSNSWYSSYSTLEAKDIFTDTSTGYTYSKHYSDTRVMDYNYTGISNGNVGAYIVRSNHEKASGGPFYRSLIRDNTNVAVNLYEILYYGMAQTDVKRYGLQGPYVL
;
A
#
# COMPACT_ATOMS: atom_id res chain seq x y z
N MET A 1 60.45 -9.75 -50.72
CA MET A 1 59.93 -10.68 -49.65
C MET A 1 59.65 -10.06 -48.28
N LYS A 2 59.68 -8.73 -48.06
CA LYS A 2 59.41 -8.09 -46.76
C LYS A 2 57.95 -7.57 -46.58
N ASN A 3 57.13 -7.52 -47.64
CA ASN A 3 55.78 -6.92 -47.55
C ASN A 3 54.62 -7.88 -47.18
N GLU A 4 54.76 -9.15 -47.42
CA GLU A 4 53.67 -10.10 -47.11
C GLU A 4 53.51 -10.45 -45.62
N SER A 5 54.63 -10.49 -44.91
CA SER A 5 54.60 -10.80 -43.45
C SER A 5 53.98 -9.66 -42.64
N GLN A 6 54.24 -8.41 -43.01
CA GLN A 6 53.68 -7.23 -42.37
C GLN A 6 52.16 -7.12 -42.61
N LEU A 7 51.69 -7.49 -43.81
CA LEU A 7 50.26 -7.44 -44.16
C LEU A 7 49.44 -8.52 -43.43
N LYS A 8 50.03 -9.71 -43.22
CA LYS A 8 49.40 -10.79 -42.43
C LYS A 8 49.34 -10.50 -40.93
N SER A 9 50.36 -9.82 -40.40
CA SER A 9 50.36 -9.38 -39.00
C SER A 9 49.32 -8.30 -38.74
N SER A 10 49.16 -7.33 -39.62
CA SER A 10 48.17 -6.26 -39.52
C SER A 10 46.72 -6.78 -39.57
N LYS A 11 46.43 -7.70 -40.49
CA LYS A 11 45.07 -8.32 -40.62
C LYS A 11 44.71 -9.17 -39.38
N ARG A 12 45.66 -9.88 -38.78
CA ARG A 12 45.43 -10.62 -37.53
C ARG A 12 45.13 -9.69 -36.34
N GLY A 13 45.84 -8.55 -36.24
CA GLY A 13 45.59 -7.56 -35.19
C GLY A 13 44.20 -6.88 -35.30
N VAL A 14 43.75 -6.62 -36.54
CA VAL A 14 42.43 -6.04 -36.78
C VAL A 14 41.30 -7.05 -36.47
N LEU A 15 41.44 -8.29 -36.91
CA LEU A 15 40.48 -9.37 -36.60
C LEU A 15 40.39 -9.64 -35.12
N LEU A 16 41.50 -9.63 -34.39
CA LEU A 16 41.49 -9.83 -32.92
C LEU A 16 40.79 -8.67 -32.19
N ARG A 17 41.04 -7.43 -32.62
CA ARG A 17 40.36 -6.25 -32.06
C ARG A 17 38.86 -6.25 -32.38
N LEU A 18 38.45 -6.68 -33.56
CA LEU A 18 37.04 -6.80 -33.93
C LEU A 18 36.34 -7.89 -33.13
N ALA A 19 37.01 -9.03 -32.88
CA ALA A 19 36.47 -10.11 -32.05
C ALA A 19 36.32 -9.71 -30.58
N ILE A 20 37.28 -8.95 -30.02
CA ILE A 20 37.21 -8.42 -28.65
C ILE A 20 36.09 -7.36 -28.54
N PHE A 21 35.92 -6.50 -29.55
CA PHE A 21 34.85 -5.50 -29.56
C PHE A 21 33.47 -6.15 -29.67
N MET A 22 33.33 -7.19 -30.47
CA MET A 22 32.10 -7.96 -30.59
C MET A 22 31.77 -8.75 -29.32
N ALA A 23 32.77 -9.32 -28.64
CA ALA A 23 32.60 -9.99 -27.36
C ALA A 23 32.20 -9.01 -26.24
N LEU A 24 32.76 -7.80 -26.24
CA LEU A 24 32.36 -6.72 -25.31
C LEU A 24 30.95 -6.18 -25.57
N MET A 25 30.52 -6.15 -26.83
CA MET A 25 29.15 -5.73 -27.19
C MET A 25 28.11 -6.79 -26.85
N ILE A 26 28.45 -8.08 -26.88
CA ILE A 26 27.57 -9.17 -26.47
C ILE A 26 27.43 -9.22 -24.94
N SER A 27 28.47 -8.87 -24.20
CA SER A 27 28.40 -8.83 -22.74
C SER A 27 27.59 -7.66 -22.18
N ALA A 28 27.36 -6.61 -22.99
CA ALA A 28 26.55 -5.46 -22.58
C ALA A 28 25.03 -5.69 -22.69
N PHE A 29 24.57 -6.81 -23.24
CA PHE A 29 23.15 -7.16 -23.39
C PHE A 29 22.67 -8.33 -22.53
N ILE A 30 23.46 -8.75 -21.55
CA ILE A 30 22.90 -9.55 -20.45
C ILE A 30 22.22 -8.53 -19.50
N ILE A 31 21.04 -8.05 -19.90
CA ILE A 31 20.07 -7.52 -18.94
C ILE A 31 19.78 -8.72 -18.04
N PRO A 32 20.12 -8.67 -16.74
CA PRO A 32 19.60 -9.69 -15.85
C PRO A 32 18.08 -9.59 -15.99
N SER A 33 17.45 -10.56 -16.63
CA SER A 33 16.03 -10.76 -16.42
C SER A 33 15.92 -10.95 -14.92
N SER A 34 15.42 -9.94 -14.21
CA SER A 34 14.95 -10.14 -12.86
C SER A 34 14.03 -11.33 -12.97
N ALA A 35 14.45 -12.47 -12.42
CA ALA A 35 13.56 -13.61 -12.30
C ALA A 35 12.33 -13.05 -11.62
N LEU A 36 11.20 -13.02 -12.33
CA LEU A 36 9.92 -12.67 -11.76
C LEU A 36 9.78 -13.57 -10.53
N ALA A 37 9.62 -12.96 -9.38
CA ALA A 37 9.40 -13.70 -8.18
C ALA A 37 8.22 -14.64 -8.41
N ASP A 38 8.33 -15.89 -7.95
CA ASP A 38 7.29 -16.87 -8.17
C ASP A 38 6.08 -16.53 -7.31
N PHE A 39 4.91 -16.53 -7.94
CA PHE A 39 3.65 -16.40 -7.22
C PHE A 39 3.50 -17.50 -6.17
N GLY A 40 3.33 -17.11 -4.92
CA GLY A 40 3.22 -18.07 -3.83
C GLY A 40 3.19 -17.40 -2.46
N TYR A 41 3.21 -18.23 -1.43
CA TYR A 41 3.37 -17.74 -0.08
C TYR A 41 4.30 -18.65 0.72
N THR A 42 4.87 -18.05 1.77
CA THR A 42 5.59 -18.76 2.83
C THR A 42 5.04 -18.32 4.17
N GLU A 43 5.28 -19.11 5.22
CA GLU A 43 4.89 -18.77 6.57
C GLU A 43 6.05 -18.96 7.54
N ASP A 44 6.10 -18.11 8.53
CA ASP A 44 6.93 -18.25 9.72
C ASP A 44 6.06 -18.19 10.99
N SER A 45 6.66 -18.14 12.16
CA SER A 45 5.92 -18.09 13.44
C SER A 45 5.08 -16.82 13.60
N THR A 46 5.35 -15.78 12.85
CA THR A 46 4.79 -14.43 13.03
C THR A 46 3.98 -13.94 11.85
N ASN A 47 4.34 -14.34 10.62
CA ASN A 47 3.75 -13.79 9.42
C ASN A 47 3.44 -14.85 8.36
N TYR A 48 2.45 -14.56 7.55
CA TYR A 48 2.34 -15.05 6.18
C TYR A 48 3.00 -14.04 5.24
N THR A 49 3.90 -14.49 4.39
CA THR A 49 4.55 -13.68 3.35
C THR A 49 4.01 -14.10 2.00
N ILE A 50 3.35 -13.19 1.30
CA ILE A 50 2.69 -13.44 0.02
C ILE A 50 3.47 -12.70 -1.07
N ASP A 51 3.87 -13.43 -2.13
CA ASP A 51 4.47 -12.88 -3.34
C ASP A 51 3.45 -12.97 -4.48
N THR A 52 3.13 -11.85 -5.09
CA THR A 52 2.15 -11.79 -6.18
C THR A 52 2.73 -12.19 -7.53
N GLY A 53 4.05 -12.35 -7.64
CA GLY A 53 4.74 -12.55 -8.91
C GLY A 53 4.79 -11.29 -9.81
N ALA A 54 4.44 -10.12 -9.25
CA ALA A 54 4.43 -8.83 -9.94
C ALA A 54 5.23 -7.77 -9.17
N ASN A 55 6.33 -8.19 -8.55
CA ASN A 55 7.20 -7.35 -7.71
C ASN A 55 6.52 -6.78 -6.45
N LEU A 56 5.32 -7.23 -6.12
CA LEU A 56 4.63 -6.90 -4.88
C LEU A 56 4.71 -8.10 -3.93
N VAL A 57 5.34 -7.88 -2.78
CA VAL A 57 5.40 -8.83 -1.67
C VAL A 57 4.85 -8.15 -0.43
N PHE A 58 3.91 -8.80 0.24
CA PHE A 58 3.38 -8.26 1.50
C PHE A 58 3.32 -9.32 2.60
N LYS A 59 3.40 -8.86 3.85
CA LYS A 59 3.37 -9.71 5.02
C LYS A 59 2.15 -9.42 5.85
N VAL A 60 1.43 -10.47 6.21
CA VAL A 60 0.26 -10.42 7.10
C VAL A 60 0.62 -11.09 8.42
N LYS A 61 0.44 -10.39 9.53
CA LYS A 61 0.67 -10.93 10.87
C LYS A 61 -0.34 -12.03 11.20
N ARG A 62 0.18 -13.14 11.69
CA ARG A 62 -0.64 -14.30 12.10
C ARG A 62 -1.42 -14.04 13.40
N SER A 63 -1.03 -13.05 14.18
CA SER A 63 -1.67 -12.74 15.46
C SER A 63 -2.92 -11.86 15.33
N ASN A 64 -3.01 -11.01 14.30
CA ASN A 64 -4.06 -10.01 14.22
C ASN A 64 -4.44 -9.57 12.79
N GLY A 65 -3.81 -10.13 11.76
CA GLY A 65 -4.13 -9.82 10.37
C GLY A 65 -3.63 -8.46 9.86
N ASP A 66 -2.80 -7.75 10.61
CA ASP A 66 -2.21 -6.50 10.13
C ASP A 66 -1.21 -6.77 8.99
N ILE A 67 -1.19 -5.91 7.97
CA ILE A 67 -0.11 -5.90 7.00
C ILE A 67 1.12 -5.22 7.64
N SER A 68 2.14 -6.02 7.91
CA SER A 68 3.37 -5.58 8.59
C SER A 68 4.50 -5.17 7.66
N SER A 69 4.38 -5.49 6.36
CA SER A 69 5.34 -5.14 5.32
C SER A 69 4.62 -5.05 3.98
N LEU A 70 5.00 -4.09 3.15
CA LEU A 70 4.46 -3.86 1.82
C LEU A 70 5.62 -3.50 0.89
N ILE A 71 6.20 -4.51 0.27
CA ILE A 71 7.39 -4.38 -0.55
C ILE A 71 6.97 -4.31 -2.02
N TYR A 72 7.34 -3.25 -2.70
CA TYR A 72 7.19 -3.12 -4.14
C TYR A 72 8.53 -2.74 -4.77
N ASN A 73 8.93 -3.47 -5.81
CA ASN A 73 10.25 -3.32 -6.44
C ASN A 73 11.40 -3.31 -5.43
N GLY A 74 11.36 -4.19 -4.41
CA GLY A 74 12.39 -4.34 -3.40
C GLY A 74 12.38 -3.28 -2.29
N THR A 75 11.49 -2.30 -2.33
CA THR A 75 11.38 -1.26 -1.31
C THR A 75 10.14 -1.50 -0.43
N ASP A 76 10.31 -1.52 0.88
CA ASP A 76 9.21 -1.65 1.83
C ASP A 76 8.58 -0.27 2.10
N TYR A 77 7.35 -0.10 1.64
CA TYR A 77 6.56 1.12 1.78
C TYR A 77 5.67 1.13 3.02
N ASN A 78 5.54 0.01 3.75
CA ASN A 78 4.73 -0.02 4.97
C ASN A 78 5.28 0.99 5.99
N GLY A 79 4.39 1.55 6.81
CA GLY A 79 4.65 2.69 7.66
C GLY A 79 5.76 2.51 8.71
N TYR A 80 5.56 2.98 9.91
CA TYR A 80 6.60 3.06 10.92
C TYR A 80 6.65 1.80 11.79
N THR A 81 7.77 1.61 12.51
CA THR A 81 8.13 0.41 13.28
C THR A 81 7.02 -0.17 14.17
N ASN A 82 5.98 0.41 14.50
CA ASN A 82 4.85 -0.15 15.24
C ASN A 82 3.49 0.25 14.66
N LYS A 83 3.49 0.75 13.41
CA LYS A 83 2.28 1.18 12.72
C LYS A 83 2.12 0.37 11.44
N ASN A 84 1.34 -0.68 11.54
CA ASN A 84 0.98 -1.55 10.43
C ASN A 84 -0.28 -1.04 9.74
N SER A 85 -0.52 -1.51 8.52
CA SER A 85 -1.82 -1.29 7.87
C SER A 85 -2.83 -2.27 8.47
N HIS A 86 -4.02 -1.80 8.84
CA HIS A 86 -4.94 -2.57 9.69
C HIS A 86 -6.40 -2.11 9.54
N VAL A 87 -7.30 -2.96 10.00
CA VAL A 87 -8.71 -2.62 10.22
C VAL A 87 -8.84 -1.85 11.55
N GLU A 88 -9.70 -0.86 11.59
CA GLU A 88 -10.03 -0.02 12.74
C GLU A 88 -8.77 0.65 13.36
N THR A 89 -8.45 0.39 14.61
CA THR A 89 -7.20 0.77 15.29
C THR A 89 -6.25 -0.42 15.51
N GLY A 90 -6.54 -1.55 14.85
CA GLY A 90 -5.96 -2.87 15.05
C GLY A 90 -6.97 -3.77 15.76
N LEU A 91 -7.19 -4.97 15.20
CA LEU A 91 -8.23 -5.88 15.71
C LEU A 91 -7.85 -6.58 17.02
N GLY A 92 -6.56 -6.61 17.37
CA GLY A 92 -6.08 -7.45 18.47
C GLY A 92 -5.92 -8.90 18.04
N GLN A 93 -5.89 -9.83 19.02
CA GLN A 93 -5.74 -11.26 18.76
C GLN A 93 -6.91 -11.77 17.90
N SER A 94 -6.59 -12.34 16.76
CA SER A 94 -7.53 -12.80 15.75
C SER A 94 -7.15 -14.19 15.24
N ASP A 95 -8.11 -14.90 14.67
CA ASP A 95 -7.84 -16.12 13.92
C ASP A 95 -7.45 -15.74 12.49
N VAL A 96 -6.20 -16.02 12.11
CA VAL A 96 -5.66 -15.68 10.80
C VAL A 96 -5.27 -16.95 10.06
N THR A 97 -5.87 -17.16 8.90
CA THR A 97 -5.63 -18.33 8.06
C THR A 97 -5.26 -17.91 6.65
N ILE A 98 -4.45 -18.74 5.99
CA ILE A 98 -4.10 -18.58 4.59
C ILE A 98 -4.53 -19.79 3.78
N SER A 99 -4.95 -19.57 2.56
CA SER A 99 -5.30 -20.61 1.61
C SER A 99 -4.91 -20.21 0.19
N GLN A 100 -4.72 -21.20 -0.66
CA GLN A 100 -4.50 -21.01 -2.10
C GLN A 100 -5.59 -21.75 -2.88
N PRO A 101 -6.77 -21.10 -3.08
CA PRO A 101 -7.91 -21.72 -3.74
C PRO A 101 -7.66 -22.16 -5.18
N SER A 102 -6.67 -21.55 -5.84
CA SER A 102 -6.23 -21.94 -7.18
C SER A 102 -4.76 -21.63 -7.41
N SER A 103 -4.18 -22.07 -8.51
CA SER A 103 -2.80 -21.75 -8.89
C SER A 103 -2.56 -20.25 -9.15
N SER A 104 -3.61 -19.43 -9.19
CA SER A 104 -3.55 -17.99 -9.47
C SER A 104 -4.13 -17.11 -8.38
N VAL A 105 -4.58 -17.68 -7.25
CA VAL A 105 -5.24 -16.93 -6.17
C VAL A 105 -4.72 -17.40 -4.82
N ILE A 106 -4.27 -16.47 -3.99
CA ILE A 106 -3.97 -16.66 -2.56
C ILE A 106 -4.92 -15.78 -1.76
N MET A 107 -5.46 -16.32 -0.68
CA MET A 107 -6.39 -15.61 0.20
C MET A 107 -5.97 -15.78 1.65
N VAL A 108 -5.84 -14.64 2.35
CA VAL A 108 -5.74 -14.59 3.80
C VAL A 108 -7.08 -14.15 4.36
N LYS A 109 -7.58 -14.91 5.34
CA LYS A 109 -8.79 -14.60 6.09
C LYS A 109 -8.41 -14.31 7.55
N VAL A 110 -8.91 -13.19 8.07
CA VAL A 110 -8.78 -12.77 9.47
C VAL A 110 -10.16 -12.75 10.08
N VAL A 111 -10.33 -13.41 11.22
CA VAL A 111 -11.60 -13.45 11.96
C VAL A 111 -11.38 -12.83 13.33
N TYR A 112 -12.14 -11.77 13.63
CA TYR A 112 -12.16 -11.12 14.92
C TYR A 112 -13.62 -10.99 15.40
N GLY A 113 -14.02 -11.87 16.29
CA GLY A 113 -15.42 -11.97 16.68
C GLY A 113 -16.31 -12.26 15.48
N THR A 114 -17.21 -11.34 15.16
CA THR A 114 -18.13 -11.43 14.03
C THR A 114 -17.65 -10.66 12.79
N LEU A 115 -16.52 -9.93 12.87
CA LEU A 115 -15.91 -9.25 11.75
C LEU A 115 -14.92 -10.17 11.04
N GLU A 116 -14.96 -10.17 9.70
CA GLU A 116 -13.97 -10.86 8.88
C GLU A 116 -13.28 -9.90 7.93
N GLN A 117 -11.96 -9.99 7.83
CA GLN A 117 -11.16 -9.26 6.85
C GLN A 117 -10.50 -10.24 5.89
N TYR A 118 -10.50 -9.91 4.61
CA TYR A 118 -9.90 -10.72 3.57
C TYR A 118 -8.85 -9.93 2.80
N TYR A 119 -7.73 -10.59 2.53
CA TYR A 119 -6.71 -10.13 1.58
C TYR A 119 -6.57 -11.16 0.49
N VAL A 120 -6.73 -10.76 -0.75
CA VAL A 120 -6.64 -11.66 -1.90
C VAL A 120 -5.57 -11.13 -2.85
N ALA A 121 -4.59 -11.98 -3.13
CA ALA A 121 -3.56 -11.76 -4.14
C ALA A 121 -3.87 -12.59 -5.39
N ARG A 122 -3.68 -11.98 -6.55
CA ARG A 122 -3.80 -12.66 -7.84
C ARG A 122 -2.44 -12.71 -8.53
N LYS A 123 -2.17 -13.85 -9.15
CA LYS A 123 -0.91 -14.09 -9.85
C LYS A 123 -0.66 -13.05 -10.93
N GLY A 124 0.50 -12.40 -10.88
CA GLY A 124 0.92 -11.44 -11.88
C GLY A 124 0.30 -10.05 -11.73
N GLU A 125 -0.36 -9.77 -10.60
CA GLU A 125 -0.95 -8.46 -10.31
C GLU A 125 -0.25 -7.82 -9.10
N ASN A 126 0.06 -6.54 -9.20
CA ASN A 126 0.65 -5.76 -8.11
C ASN A 126 -0.42 -5.09 -7.24
N ASN A 127 -1.47 -5.82 -6.93
CA ASN A 127 -2.62 -5.36 -6.18
C ASN A 127 -2.93 -6.29 -5.01
N ILE A 128 -3.55 -5.75 -3.97
CA ILE A 128 -4.17 -6.50 -2.87
C ILE A 128 -5.66 -6.20 -2.91
N TYR A 129 -6.47 -7.19 -3.25
CA TYR A 129 -7.92 -7.09 -3.19
C TYR A 129 -8.37 -7.33 -1.76
N MET A 130 -9.14 -6.42 -1.21
CA MET A 130 -9.57 -6.45 0.18
C MET A 130 -11.08 -6.47 0.27
N PHE A 131 -11.57 -7.21 1.27
CA PHE A 131 -12.99 -7.28 1.59
C PHE A 131 -13.14 -7.30 3.12
N THR A 132 -14.20 -6.69 3.61
CA THR A 132 -14.54 -6.72 5.03
C THR A 132 -15.98 -7.17 5.18
N TYR A 133 -16.22 -8.24 5.92
CA TYR A 133 -17.56 -8.67 6.30
C TYR A 133 -17.91 -8.10 7.68
N ILE A 134 -19.02 -7.41 7.72
CA ILE A 134 -19.56 -6.76 8.93
C ILE A 134 -20.88 -7.43 9.26
N ALA A 135 -20.92 -8.20 10.34
CA ALA A 135 -22.12 -8.92 10.75
C ALA A 135 -23.03 -8.08 11.64
N ASP A 136 -22.44 -7.27 12.52
CA ASP A 136 -23.14 -6.53 13.58
C ASP A 136 -22.32 -5.30 14.02
N ASP A 137 -22.70 -4.74 15.16
CA ASP A 137 -22.13 -3.53 15.76
C ASP A 137 -20.94 -3.75 16.68
N SER A 138 -20.41 -4.96 16.78
CA SER A 138 -19.32 -5.28 17.68
C SER A 138 -18.04 -4.48 17.40
N VAL A 139 -17.86 -4.06 16.14
CA VAL A 139 -16.82 -3.10 15.75
C VAL A 139 -17.50 -1.79 15.36
N THR A 140 -17.35 -0.77 16.20
CA THR A 140 -18.06 0.50 16.07
C THR A 140 -17.51 1.41 14.97
N VAL A 141 -16.24 1.25 14.64
CA VAL A 141 -15.59 1.98 13.54
C VAL A 141 -14.96 0.96 12.60
N THR A 142 -15.60 0.72 11.46
CA THR A 142 -15.04 -0.19 10.47
C THR A 142 -14.43 0.62 9.33
N ARG A 143 -13.12 0.69 9.37
CA ARG A 143 -12.29 1.33 8.35
C ARG A 143 -11.02 0.51 8.14
N TYR A 144 -10.49 0.55 6.96
CA TYR A 144 -9.15 0.06 6.69
C TYR A 144 -8.17 1.23 6.61
N ILE A 145 -7.03 1.12 7.24
CA ILE A 145 -5.99 2.16 7.23
C ILE A 145 -4.74 1.56 6.61
N VAL A 146 -4.37 2.04 5.44
CA VAL A 146 -3.05 1.78 4.84
C VAL A 146 -2.06 2.78 5.45
N ARG A 147 -0.97 2.28 5.99
CA ARG A 147 0.06 3.11 6.60
C ARG A 147 1.35 3.03 5.79
N LEU A 148 1.75 4.17 5.24
CA LEU A 148 2.90 4.29 4.38
C LEU A 148 4.00 5.13 5.04
N LYS A 149 5.25 4.88 4.66
CA LYS A 149 6.42 5.62 5.17
C LYS A 149 6.41 7.07 4.68
N PRO A 150 6.42 8.08 5.57
CA PRO A 150 6.45 9.48 5.18
C PRO A 150 7.70 9.85 4.38
N SER A 151 8.83 9.20 4.65
CA SER A 151 10.08 9.45 3.93
C SER A 151 10.06 9.03 2.46
N LEU A 152 9.18 8.08 2.11
CA LEU A 152 9.04 7.58 0.73
C LEU A 152 7.91 8.27 -0.03
N PHE A 153 6.96 8.85 0.68
CA PHE A 153 5.85 9.61 0.11
C PHE A 153 5.86 11.03 0.71
N PRO A 154 6.57 11.96 0.07
CA PRO A 154 6.62 13.33 0.55
C PRO A 154 5.22 13.90 0.60
N VAL A 155 4.95 14.55 1.69
CA VAL A 155 3.66 15.15 1.98
C VAL A 155 3.40 16.28 1.02
N LEU A 156 2.31 16.17 0.29
CA LEU A 156 1.77 17.32 -0.41
C LEU A 156 1.05 18.21 0.62
N ASN A 157 1.66 19.34 0.92
CA ASN A 157 1.06 20.56 1.46
C ASN A 157 0.78 20.69 2.95
N THR A 158 0.99 19.74 3.83
CA THR A 158 0.84 20.02 5.25
C THR A 158 2.00 19.46 6.03
N SER A 159 2.87 20.32 6.53
CA SER A 159 3.68 19.92 7.65
C SER A 159 2.74 19.75 8.83
N ASN A 160 2.71 18.57 9.44
CA ASN A 160 1.91 18.30 10.64
C ASN A 160 2.26 19.22 11.83
N SER A 161 3.23 20.10 11.68
CA SER A 161 3.64 21.04 12.70
C SER A 161 2.77 22.30 12.76
N TRP A 162 2.01 22.64 11.72
CA TRP A 162 1.26 23.89 11.69
C TRP A 162 0.15 23.96 12.75
N TYR A 163 -0.49 22.83 13.06
CA TYR A 163 -1.54 22.80 14.07
C TYR A 163 -1.05 22.62 15.50
N SER A 164 0.26 22.43 15.71
CA SER A 164 0.81 22.25 17.07
C SER A 164 0.66 23.51 17.95
N SER A 165 0.54 24.68 17.33
CA SER A 165 0.30 25.96 18.00
C SER A 165 -1.18 26.32 18.12
N TYR A 166 -2.09 25.51 17.55
CA TYR A 166 -3.51 25.79 17.55
C TYR A 166 -4.21 25.15 18.75
N SER A 167 -5.34 25.74 19.13
CA SER A 167 -6.19 25.14 20.18
C SER A 167 -6.91 23.93 19.65
N THR A 168 -6.91 22.85 20.42
CA THR A 168 -7.73 21.68 20.11
C THR A 168 -9.20 22.00 20.34
N LEU A 169 -10.01 21.79 19.29
CA LEU A 169 -11.45 21.94 19.36
C LEU A 169 -12.13 20.59 19.65
N GLU A 170 -11.66 19.52 18.97
CA GLU A 170 -12.22 18.18 19.11
C GLU A 170 -11.14 17.11 18.92
N ALA A 171 -11.06 16.17 19.87
CA ALA A 171 -10.31 14.92 19.83
C ALA A 171 -8.86 14.98 19.31
N LYS A 172 -8.23 16.15 19.29
CA LYS A 172 -6.94 16.43 18.65
C LYS A 172 -6.94 16.21 17.13
N ASP A 173 -8.09 16.27 16.51
CA ASP A 173 -8.28 16.12 15.08
C ASP A 173 -8.76 17.42 14.43
N ILE A 174 -9.44 18.27 15.20
CA ILE A 174 -9.91 19.56 14.77
C ILE A 174 -9.27 20.63 15.66
N PHE A 175 -8.75 21.64 15.04
CA PHE A 175 -7.98 22.70 15.68
C PHE A 175 -8.50 24.08 15.27
N THR A 176 -8.47 25.02 16.20
CA THR A 176 -8.76 26.42 15.91
C THR A 176 -7.47 27.22 15.95
N ASP A 177 -7.22 27.95 14.89
CA ASP A 177 -6.24 29.04 14.89
C ASP A 177 -6.80 30.20 15.71
N THR A 178 -6.22 30.39 16.88
CA THR A 178 -6.69 31.42 17.81
C THR A 178 -6.45 32.86 17.31
N SER A 179 -5.57 33.04 16.33
CA SER A 179 -5.29 34.34 15.75
C SER A 179 -6.32 34.76 14.70
N THR A 180 -6.86 33.82 13.96
CA THR A 180 -7.81 34.05 12.86
C THR A 180 -9.23 33.59 13.15
N GLY A 181 -9.41 32.72 14.13
CA GLY A 181 -10.68 32.04 14.44
C GLY A 181 -11.07 30.93 13.46
N TYR A 182 -10.23 30.62 12.47
CA TYR A 182 -10.53 29.56 11.52
C TYR A 182 -10.31 28.18 12.13
N THR A 183 -11.13 27.25 11.70
CA THR A 183 -11.09 25.84 12.12
C THR A 183 -10.49 24.97 11.02
N TYR A 184 -9.56 24.13 11.41
CA TYR A 184 -8.83 23.22 10.52
C TYR A 184 -8.91 21.78 11.01
N SER A 185 -8.93 20.84 10.09
CA SER A 185 -8.77 19.42 10.40
C SER A 185 -7.40 18.91 9.95
N LYS A 186 -6.73 18.15 10.80
CA LYS A 186 -5.46 17.50 10.44
C LYS A 186 -5.60 16.41 9.37
N HIS A 187 -6.83 15.90 9.19
CA HIS A 187 -7.12 14.80 8.27
C HIS A 187 -7.38 15.25 6.84
N TYR A 188 -7.54 16.53 6.61
CA TYR A 188 -7.79 17.05 5.27
C TYR A 188 -6.49 17.56 4.64
N SER A 189 -6.21 17.05 3.44
CA SER A 189 -5.41 17.86 2.53
C SER A 189 -6.31 19.01 2.07
N ASP A 190 -5.76 20.18 1.87
CA ASP A 190 -6.48 21.38 1.40
C ASP A 190 -7.14 21.17 0.02
N THR A 191 -6.96 20.01 -0.58
CA THR A 191 -7.54 19.65 -1.85
C THR A 191 -8.87 18.93 -1.63
N ARG A 192 -9.94 19.54 -2.11
CA ARG A 192 -11.26 18.90 -2.16
C ARG A 192 -11.18 17.61 -2.99
N VAL A 193 -11.65 16.50 -2.42
CA VAL A 193 -11.78 15.25 -3.17
C VAL A 193 -12.98 15.37 -4.10
N MET A 194 -12.72 15.30 -5.40
CA MET A 194 -13.73 15.38 -6.45
C MET A 194 -14.08 14.01 -7.02
N ASP A 195 -13.15 13.07 -6.93
CA ASP A 195 -13.32 11.70 -7.39
C ASP A 195 -13.06 10.73 -6.25
N TYR A 196 -14.05 9.90 -5.95
CA TYR A 196 -13.97 8.88 -4.91
C TYR A 196 -13.65 7.48 -5.46
N ASN A 197 -13.50 7.30 -6.76
CA ASN A 197 -13.18 6.01 -7.36
C ASN A 197 -11.83 5.51 -6.87
N TYR A 198 -10.89 6.42 -6.69
CA TYR A 198 -9.61 6.10 -6.10
C TYR A 198 -9.05 7.29 -5.31
N THR A 199 -8.24 6.97 -4.33
CA THR A 199 -7.49 7.97 -3.57
C THR A 199 -6.13 7.40 -3.21
N GLY A 200 -5.12 8.24 -3.22
CA GLY A 200 -3.78 7.76 -2.92
C GLY A 200 -2.73 8.86 -2.94
N ILE A 201 -1.50 8.43 -3.01
CA ILE A 201 -0.32 9.29 -2.99
C ILE A 201 0.75 8.72 -3.93
N SER A 202 1.53 9.60 -4.52
CA SER A 202 2.68 9.24 -5.35
C SER A 202 3.90 10.07 -4.97
N ASN A 203 5.07 9.49 -5.16
CA ASN A 203 6.35 10.20 -5.06
C ASN A 203 6.96 10.51 -6.44
N GLY A 204 6.18 10.34 -7.51
CA GLY A 204 6.62 10.53 -8.88
C GLY A 204 7.16 9.26 -9.56
N ASN A 205 7.64 8.28 -8.80
CA ASN A 205 8.15 7.00 -9.31
C ASN A 205 7.20 5.83 -8.98
N VAL A 206 6.62 5.87 -7.80
CA VAL A 206 5.68 4.86 -7.29
C VAL A 206 4.47 5.55 -6.70
N GLY A 207 3.29 4.98 -6.92
CA GLY A 207 2.05 5.40 -6.31
C GLY A 207 1.42 4.27 -5.51
N ALA A 208 0.78 4.62 -4.40
CA ALA A 208 -0.07 3.74 -3.62
C ALA A 208 -1.48 4.33 -3.59
N TYR A 209 -2.46 3.55 -4.01
CA TYR A 209 -3.84 4.01 -4.16
C TYR A 209 -4.81 2.99 -3.61
N ILE A 210 -5.86 3.48 -2.96
CA ILE A 210 -7.05 2.68 -2.70
C ILE A 210 -8.06 2.94 -3.83
N VAL A 211 -8.36 1.90 -4.60
CA VAL A 211 -9.36 1.91 -5.66
C VAL A 211 -10.63 1.27 -5.15
N ARG A 212 -11.77 1.88 -5.41
CA ARG A 212 -13.08 1.47 -4.89
C ARG A 212 -13.99 0.97 -5.98
N SER A 213 -14.70 -0.12 -5.70
CA SER A 213 -15.68 -0.68 -6.61
C SER A 213 -17.03 0.03 -6.54
N ASN A 214 -17.35 0.66 -5.42
CA ASN A 214 -18.60 1.39 -5.19
C ASN A 214 -18.43 2.50 -4.15
N HIS A 215 -19.40 3.41 -4.09
CA HIS A 215 -19.43 4.52 -3.15
C HIS A 215 -20.57 4.40 -2.12
N GLU A 216 -21.22 3.25 -2.08
CA GLU A 216 -22.35 2.99 -1.18
C GLU A 216 -21.92 2.66 0.24
N LYS A 217 -20.87 3.28 0.72
CA LYS A 217 -20.34 3.01 2.04
C LYS A 217 -21.01 3.87 3.07
N ALA A 218 -21.29 3.29 4.20
CA ALA A 218 -21.73 4.03 5.35
C ALA A 218 -20.65 5.04 5.70
N SER A 219 -20.98 6.28 5.62
CA SER A 219 -20.07 7.36 5.96
C SER A 219 -20.75 8.28 6.93
N GLY A 220 -20.02 8.81 7.86
CA GLY A 220 -20.52 9.79 8.81
C GLY A 220 -20.79 11.15 8.20
N GLY A 221 -21.45 11.21 7.06
CA GLY A 221 -21.75 12.47 6.39
C GLY A 221 -20.53 13.11 5.70
N PRO A 222 -20.60 14.39 5.31
CA PRO A 222 -19.55 15.04 4.52
C PRO A 222 -18.18 15.07 5.18
N PHE A 223 -18.15 15.13 6.50
CA PHE A 223 -16.92 15.18 7.27
C PHE A 223 -16.09 13.90 7.09
N TYR A 224 -16.71 12.74 7.26
CA TYR A 224 -15.99 11.47 7.18
C TYR A 224 -15.71 11.01 5.76
N ARG A 225 -16.48 11.46 4.78
CA ARG A 225 -16.22 11.16 3.37
C ARG A 225 -14.91 11.73 2.86
N SER A 226 -14.47 12.82 3.45
CA SER A 226 -13.18 13.44 3.10
C SER A 226 -12.01 12.89 3.89
N LEU A 227 -12.24 12.02 4.89
CA LEU A 227 -11.19 11.40 5.71
C LEU A 227 -10.55 10.20 4.97
N ILE A 228 -10.05 10.43 3.79
CA ILE A 228 -9.48 9.40 2.92
C ILE A 228 -7.96 9.41 2.90
N ARG A 229 -7.36 10.46 3.41
CA ARG A 229 -5.92 10.61 3.54
C ARG A 229 -5.61 11.48 4.74
N ASP A 230 -4.67 11.05 5.53
CA ASP A 230 -4.10 11.78 6.65
C ASP A 230 -2.59 11.67 6.60
N ASN A 231 -1.93 12.63 7.18
CA ASN A 231 -0.50 12.67 7.30
C ASN A 231 -0.10 12.91 8.75
N THR A 232 0.57 11.93 9.30
CA THR A 232 1.07 11.97 10.68
C THR A 232 2.59 11.95 10.70
N ASN A 233 3.18 12.23 11.86
CA ASN A 233 4.64 12.14 12.05
C ASN A 233 5.19 10.72 11.84
N VAL A 234 4.33 9.70 11.87
CA VAL A 234 4.72 8.29 11.84
C VAL A 234 4.28 7.56 10.57
N ALA A 235 3.29 8.06 9.85
CA ALA A 235 2.80 7.45 8.62
C ALA A 235 2.06 8.46 7.74
N VAL A 236 2.04 8.19 6.45
CA VAL A 236 1.03 8.71 5.53
C VAL A 236 -0.08 7.67 5.50
N ASN A 237 -1.30 8.07 5.82
CA ASN A 237 -2.42 7.15 5.94
C ASN A 237 -3.37 7.31 4.76
N LEU A 238 -3.78 6.18 4.17
CA LEU A 238 -4.90 6.12 3.27
C LEU A 238 -6.05 5.40 3.97
N TYR A 239 -7.25 5.94 3.88
CA TYR A 239 -8.42 5.41 4.55
C TYR A 239 -9.41 4.83 3.57
N GLU A 240 -9.92 3.66 3.89
CA GLU A 240 -11.16 3.12 3.37
C GLU A 240 -12.17 3.04 4.50
N ILE A 241 -13.15 3.93 4.50
CA ILE A 241 -14.15 4.00 5.55
C ILE A 241 -15.37 3.20 5.12
N LEU A 242 -15.59 2.09 5.78
CA LEU A 242 -16.69 1.17 5.53
C LEU A 242 -17.92 1.53 6.36
N TYR A 243 -17.67 1.83 7.63
CA TYR A 243 -18.68 2.27 8.58
C TYR A 243 -18.02 3.08 9.70
N TYR A 244 -18.67 4.15 10.11
CA TYR A 244 -18.22 4.95 11.23
C TYR A 244 -19.38 5.12 12.22
N GLY A 245 -19.32 4.39 13.34
CA GLY A 245 -20.44 4.25 14.30
C GLY A 245 -20.84 5.53 15.04
N MET A 246 -20.11 6.62 14.85
CA MET A 246 -20.45 7.94 15.41
C MET A 246 -21.35 8.75 14.46
N ALA A 247 -21.65 8.24 13.29
CA ALA A 247 -22.55 8.89 12.37
C ALA A 247 -24.00 8.73 12.86
N GLN A 248 -24.65 9.85 13.13
CA GLN A 248 -26.01 9.85 13.65
C GLN A 248 -27.07 9.60 12.58
N THR A 249 -26.71 9.69 11.30
CA THR A 249 -27.65 9.72 10.19
C THR A 249 -27.48 8.59 9.17
N ASP A 250 -26.41 7.82 9.25
CA ASP A 250 -26.14 6.77 8.29
C ASP A 250 -26.71 5.42 8.74
N VAL A 251 -27.41 4.76 7.85
CA VAL A 251 -27.87 3.39 8.06
C VAL A 251 -26.67 2.46 7.99
N LYS A 252 -26.51 1.65 9.02
CA LYS A 252 -25.51 0.57 9.01
C LYS A 252 -25.78 -0.39 7.88
N ARG A 253 -24.73 -0.74 7.15
CA ARG A 253 -24.79 -1.72 6.08
C ARG A 253 -23.97 -2.92 6.51
N TYR A 254 -24.65 -3.99 6.88
CA TYR A 254 -24.03 -5.27 7.18
C TYR A 254 -23.73 -6.05 5.93
N GLY A 255 -22.94 -7.10 6.06
CA GLY A 255 -22.55 -7.98 4.99
C GLY A 255 -21.15 -7.70 4.46
N LEU A 256 -20.86 -8.26 3.28
CA LEU A 256 -19.56 -8.15 2.64
C LEU A 256 -19.41 -6.78 1.96
N GLN A 257 -18.40 -6.04 2.38
CA GLN A 257 -17.98 -4.77 1.81
C GLN A 257 -16.74 -4.97 0.94
N GLY A 258 -16.72 -4.34 -0.21
CA GLY A 258 -15.60 -4.46 -1.15
C GLY A 258 -16.02 -4.96 -2.54
N PRO A 259 -15.04 -5.27 -3.42
CA PRO A 259 -13.62 -5.09 -3.18
C PRO A 259 -13.21 -3.62 -3.06
N TYR A 260 -12.23 -3.36 -2.21
CA TYR A 260 -11.39 -2.19 -2.29
C TYR A 260 -9.96 -2.68 -2.47
N VAL A 261 -9.20 -1.99 -3.30
CA VAL A 261 -7.95 -2.53 -3.83
C VAL A 261 -6.81 -1.57 -3.52
N LEU A 262 -5.78 -2.10 -2.91
CA LEU A 262 -4.52 -1.39 -2.70
C LEU A 262 -3.52 -1.80 -3.77
#